data_c51866c4988ceec4258bf0cadb6ac45f
#
_entry.id   c51866c4988ceec4258bf0cadb6ac45f
#
_cell.length_a   1.000
_cell.length_b   1.000
_cell.length_c   1.000
_cell.angle_alpha   90.00
_cell.angle_beta   90.00
_cell.angle_gamma   90.00
#
_symmetry.space_group_name_H-M   'P 1'
#
loop_
_entity.id
_entity.type
_entity.pdbx_description
1 polymer ?
#
loop_
_entity_poly.entity_id
_entity_poly.type
_entity_poly.pdbx_seq_one_letter_code
_entity_poly.pdbx_strand_id
1 'polypeptide(L)'
;MPDLEGRLVSAKQYKSGDDKTMEFELTNRGDEDVHVLTWYTPLEGLWSDCLAVMRDGQRVAYDGPLAKRGQPTEKDYVLVPAGQTVSKSFALHRAYDVSVPGQYDVALDTEVQDYVTAEDDAPLNTKLEKSERVTPKQELRGGDTQFIVVPDGGYVPTEGEQARKSEKSKKKDDAGAAEKKAGAKPPTFNGGNAAQQDATMMAHADGYNLAVAAIAALADNAQYREWFGIHTAQRLETVRDNYTKVRDKMQTTTFTYDLTGSGCGGSVYAYTYKGTTTVWMCDLFWSAPAVGTDSKAGTVVHELTHAVAYTDDITYGQANCRQLAINNPDNAVRNADNHEYYAGG
;
A
#
# COMPACT_ATOMS: atom_id res chain seq x y z
N MET A 1 16.72 -0.84 -22.24
CA MET A 1 15.66 -0.39 -21.32
C MET A 1 14.55 0.19 -22.16
N PRO A 2 13.28 -0.13 -21.90
CA PRO A 2 12.17 0.46 -22.64
C PRO A 2 12.18 1.99 -22.50
N ASP A 3 11.68 2.68 -23.49
CA ASP A 3 11.51 4.14 -23.45
C ASP A 3 10.04 4.46 -23.15
N LEU A 4 9.71 4.54 -21.85
CA LEU A 4 8.35 4.75 -21.37
C LEU A 4 8.16 6.21 -20.93
N GLU A 5 7.09 6.83 -21.44
CA GLU A 5 6.69 8.20 -21.13
C GLU A 5 5.29 8.18 -20.48
N GLY A 6 5.18 8.78 -19.29
CA GLY A 6 3.92 8.98 -18.60
C GLY A 6 3.38 10.39 -18.83
N ARG A 7 2.04 10.54 -18.89
CA ARG A 7 1.38 11.84 -19.00
C ARG A 7 0.10 11.86 -18.17
N LEU A 8 -0.11 12.98 -17.47
CA LEU A 8 -1.35 13.25 -16.75
C LEU A 8 -2.19 14.27 -17.51
N VAL A 9 -3.48 13.99 -17.64
CA VAL A 9 -4.45 14.88 -18.30
C VAL A 9 -5.59 15.19 -17.32
N SER A 10 -5.89 16.47 -17.15
CA SER A 10 -6.99 16.95 -16.29
C SER A 10 -7.80 18.05 -16.98
N ALA A 11 -9.00 18.32 -16.49
CA ALA A 11 -9.67 19.59 -16.78
C ALA A 11 -8.86 20.73 -16.17
N LYS A 12 -9.00 21.95 -16.73
CA LYS A 12 -8.32 23.13 -16.19
C LYS A 12 -8.94 23.65 -14.90
N GLN A 13 -10.18 23.29 -14.63
CA GLN A 13 -10.92 23.74 -13.46
C GLN A 13 -11.94 22.69 -13.00
N TYR A 14 -12.08 22.55 -11.70
CA TYR A 14 -13.11 21.77 -11.01
C TYR A 14 -13.77 22.63 -9.93
N LYS A 15 -14.95 22.22 -9.48
CA LYS A 15 -15.59 22.73 -8.26
C LYS A 15 -15.21 21.86 -7.06
N SER A 16 -15.34 22.39 -5.84
CA SER A 16 -15.04 21.63 -4.62
C SER A 16 -15.79 20.30 -4.52
N GLY A 17 -17.07 20.27 -4.89
CA GLY A 17 -17.93 19.09 -4.88
C GLY A 17 -17.82 18.17 -6.10
N ASP A 18 -17.03 18.51 -7.12
CA ASP A 18 -16.90 17.67 -8.31
C ASP A 18 -16.05 16.42 -8.05
N ASP A 19 -16.32 15.38 -8.83
CA ASP A 19 -15.37 14.27 -9.02
C ASP A 19 -14.19 14.77 -9.84
N LYS A 20 -12.98 14.75 -9.25
CA LYS A 20 -11.75 15.17 -9.95
C LYS A 20 -11.20 13.99 -10.73
N THR A 21 -11.88 13.66 -11.84
CA THR A 21 -11.43 12.61 -12.75
C THR A 21 -10.29 13.13 -13.63
N MET A 22 -9.23 12.37 -13.67
CA MET A 22 -8.05 12.59 -14.50
C MET A 22 -7.79 11.37 -15.36
N GLU A 23 -6.98 11.52 -16.40
CA GLU A 23 -6.51 10.42 -17.24
C GLU A 23 -4.99 10.31 -17.12
N PHE A 24 -4.50 9.08 -17.02
CA PHE A 24 -3.09 8.75 -17.15
C PHE A 24 -2.87 8.04 -18.48
N GLU A 25 -1.89 8.50 -19.22
CA GLU A 25 -1.43 7.94 -20.47
C GLU A 25 -0.01 7.40 -20.29
N LEU A 26 0.24 6.14 -20.67
CA LEU A 26 1.56 5.54 -20.72
C LEU A 26 1.91 5.20 -22.16
N THR A 27 2.93 5.84 -22.69
CA THR A 27 3.40 5.67 -24.07
C THR A 27 4.71 4.91 -24.09
N ASN A 28 4.79 3.86 -24.89
CA ASN A 28 6.03 3.19 -25.23
C ASN A 28 6.65 3.87 -26.46
N ARG A 29 7.73 4.60 -26.26
CA ARG A 29 8.48 5.27 -27.33
C ARG A 29 9.52 4.36 -28.00
N GLY A 30 9.75 3.18 -27.42
CA GLY A 30 10.66 2.17 -27.96
C GLY A 30 10.10 1.43 -29.17
N ASP A 31 10.90 0.54 -29.71
CA ASP A 31 10.64 -0.27 -30.89
C ASP A 31 10.21 -1.71 -30.59
N GLU A 32 10.13 -2.07 -29.30
CA GLU A 32 9.70 -3.38 -28.81
C GLU A 32 8.45 -3.28 -27.92
N ASP A 33 7.62 -4.31 -27.97
CA ASP A 33 6.48 -4.44 -27.07
C ASP A 33 6.93 -4.66 -25.62
N VAL A 34 6.26 -4.02 -24.68
CA VAL A 34 6.60 -4.09 -23.24
C VAL A 34 5.37 -4.41 -22.42
N HIS A 35 5.46 -5.45 -21.57
CA HIS A 35 4.51 -5.68 -20.49
C HIS A 35 4.98 -4.88 -19.26
N VAL A 36 4.16 -3.97 -18.77
CA VAL A 36 4.45 -3.08 -17.65
C VAL A 36 3.60 -3.47 -16.45
N LEU A 37 4.23 -3.67 -15.29
CA LEU A 37 3.52 -3.87 -14.03
C LEU A 37 2.72 -2.59 -13.71
N THR A 38 1.42 -2.74 -13.49
CA THR A 38 0.52 -1.59 -13.26
C THR A 38 0.67 -0.98 -11.86
N TRP A 39 1.24 -1.73 -10.92
CA TRP A 39 1.42 -1.29 -9.53
C TRP A 39 2.25 -0.02 -9.45
N TYR A 40 1.91 0.85 -8.51
CA TYR A 40 2.51 2.17 -8.33
C TYR A 40 2.35 3.10 -9.55
N THR A 41 1.38 2.81 -10.39
CA THR A 41 0.99 3.70 -11.49
C THR A 41 -0.51 3.95 -11.46
N PRO A 42 -1.01 5.05 -12.02
CA PRO A 42 -2.45 5.26 -12.12
C PRO A 42 -3.19 4.25 -13.01
N LEU A 43 -2.48 3.33 -13.70
CA LEU A 43 -3.10 2.23 -14.45
C LEU A 43 -3.82 1.22 -13.55
N GLU A 44 -3.39 1.04 -12.31
CA GLU A 44 -4.14 0.23 -11.33
C GLU A 44 -5.24 1.03 -10.61
N GLY A 45 -5.31 2.34 -10.82
CA GLY A 45 -6.02 3.31 -9.99
C GLY A 45 -5.08 3.91 -8.95
N LEU A 46 -5.63 4.47 -7.87
CA LEU A 46 -4.82 5.08 -6.82
C LEU A 46 -4.69 4.12 -5.61
N TRP A 47 -4.07 2.95 -5.85
CA TRP A 47 -3.77 1.95 -4.83
C TRP A 47 -2.38 2.13 -4.18
N SER A 48 -1.70 3.22 -4.52
CA SER A 48 -0.40 3.61 -3.99
C SER A 48 -0.22 5.13 -4.10
N ASP A 49 0.68 5.70 -3.28
CA ASP A 49 1.07 7.12 -3.35
C ASP A 49 2.03 7.34 -4.53
N CYS A 50 1.47 7.31 -5.74
CA CYS A 50 2.22 7.41 -7.00
C CYS A 50 2.23 8.83 -7.61
N LEU A 51 1.65 9.81 -6.92
CA LEU A 51 1.51 11.18 -7.41
C LEU A 51 2.04 12.20 -6.39
N ALA A 52 2.76 13.19 -6.85
CA ALA A 52 3.03 14.41 -6.10
C ALA A 52 1.88 15.38 -6.31
N VAL A 53 0.97 15.47 -5.34
CA VAL A 53 -0.16 16.42 -5.37
C VAL A 53 0.19 17.60 -4.49
N MET A 54 0.28 18.79 -5.09
CA MET A 54 0.56 20.05 -4.39
C MET A 54 -0.64 20.97 -4.49
N ARG A 55 -1.01 21.65 -3.40
CA ARG A 55 -1.98 22.73 -3.39
C ARG A 55 -1.30 24.01 -2.91
N ASP A 56 -1.28 25.04 -3.74
CA ASP A 56 -0.65 26.33 -3.44
C ASP A 56 0.79 26.15 -2.90
N GLY A 57 1.55 25.18 -3.48
CA GLY A 57 2.91 24.84 -3.10
C GLY A 57 3.05 23.94 -1.87
N GLN A 58 1.97 23.46 -1.26
CA GLN A 58 1.98 22.54 -0.12
C GLN A 58 1.55 21.14 -0.53
N ARG A 59 2.30 20.10 -0.11
CA ARG A 59 1.97 18.71 -0.40
C ARG A 59 0.63 18.32 0.22
N VAL A 60 -0.25 17.74 -0.58
CA VAL A 60 -1.46 17.06 -0.12
C VAL A 60 -1.12 15.62 0.19
N ALA A 61 -1.44 15.16 1.38
CA ALA A 61 -1.12 13.80 1.81
C ALA A 61 -1.99 12.77 1.08
N TYR A 62 -1.39 11.63 0.75
CA TYR A 62 -2.10 10.46 0.28
C TYR A 62 -2.96 9.86 1.41
N ASP A 63 -4.22 9.61 1.12
CA ASP A 63 -5.22 9.04 2.03
C ASP A 63 -6.03 7.91 1.35
N GLY A 64 -5.40 7.26 0.38
CA GLY A 64 -5.91 6.07 -0.31
C GLY A 64 -5.59 4.77 0.42
N PRO A 65 -5.96 3.61 -0.16
CA PRO A 65 -5.67 2.30 0.40
C PRO A 65 -4.17 1.98 0.39
N LEU A 66 -3.73 1.20 1.36
CA LEU A 66 -2.40 0.60 1.46
C LEU A 66 -2.60 -0.91 1.56
N ALA A 67 -1.82 -1.70 0.83
CA ALA A 67 -2.15 -3.10 0.60
C ALA A 67 -0.93 -4.03 0.66
N LYS A 68 -1.04 -5.11 1.42
CA LYS A 68 -0.12 -6.25 1.30
C LYS A 68 -0.37 -6.96 -0.03
N ARG A 69 0.67 -7.04 -0.87
CA ARG A 69 0.63 -7.69 -2.16
C ARG A 69 1.46 -8.97 -2.18
N GLY A 70 1.02 -9.92 -2.99
CA GLY A 70 1.77 -11.13 -3.31
C GLY A 70 2.74 -10.91 -4.47
N GLN A 71 3.20 -12.02 -5.06
CA GLN A 71 3.94 -11.95 -6.31
C GLN A 71 3.02 -11.49 -7.44
N PRO A 72 3.48 -10.58 -8.31
CA PRO A 72 2.67 -10.16 -9.44
C PRO A 72 2.43 -11.33 -10.40
N THR A 73 1.24 -11.35 -10.97
CA THR A 73 0.80 -12.32 -11.98
C THR A 73 0.63 -11.62 -13.33
N GLU A 74 0.41 -12.38 -14.40
CA GLU A 74 0.14 -11.79 -15.72
C GLU A 74 -0.97 -10.73 -15.72
N LYS A 75 -1.96 -10.85 -14.82
CA LYS A 75 -3.09 -9.93 -14.70
C LYS A 75 -2.70 -8.56 -14.15
N ASP A 76 -1.55 -8.49 -13.50
CA ASP A 76 -1.02 -7.26 -12.93
C ASP A 76 -0.21 -6.44 -13.94
N TYR A 77 0.00 -7.01 -15.14
CA TYR A 77 0.72 -6.34 -16.23
C TYR A 77 -0.22 -5.89 -17.34
N VAL A 78 0.14 -4.78 -17.97
CA VAL A 78 -0.49 -4.28 -19.18
C VAL A 78 0.52 -4.32 -20.33
N LEU A 79 0.09 -4.82 -21.50
CA LEU A 79 0.89 -4.74 -22.72
C LEU A 79 0.83 -3.30 -23.25
N VAL A 80 2.00 -2.69 -23.46
CA VAL A 80 2.16 -1.41 -24.15
C VAL A 80 2.95 -1.67 -25.44
N PRO A 81 2.28 -1.82 -26.60
CA PRO A 81 2.97 -2.11 -27.84
C PRO A 81 3.92 -0.98 -28.25
N ALA A 82 4.92 -1.33 -29.06
CA ALA A 82 5.89 -0.39 -29.61
C ALA A 82 5.20 0.80 -30.30
N GLY A 83 5.58 2.01 -29.94
CA GLY A 83 5.01 3.25 -30.47
C GLY A 83 3.56 3.53 -30.06
N GLN A 84 2.96 2.75 -29.14
CA GLN A 84 1.56 2.90 -28.75
C GLN A 84 1.41 3.50 -27.34
N THR A 85 0.21 3.97 -27.06
CA THR A 85 -0.20 4.52 -25.77
C THR A 85 -1.35 3.69 -25.19
N VAL A 86 -1.26 3.36 -23.92
CA VAL A 86 -2.38 2.86 -23.12
C VAL A 86 -2.81 3.93 -22.13
N SER A 87 -4.10 4.02 -21.83
CA SER A 87 -4.59 5.03 -20.91
C SER A 87 -5.62 4.48 -19.92
N LYS A 88 -5.75 5.17 -18.78
CA LYS A 88 -6.79 4.88 -17.79
C LYS A 88 -7.21 6.15 -17.07
N SER A 89 -8.52 6.33 -16.94
CA SER A 89 -9.10 7.35 -16.09
C SER A 89 -9.12 6.92 -14.63
N PHE A 90 -8.83 7.84 -13.72
CA PHE A 90 -8.89 7.65 -12.29
C PHE A 90 -9.45 8.89 -11.59
N ALA A 91 -10.00 8.71 -10.39
CA ALA A 91 -10.59 9.79 -9.60
C ALA A 91 -9.62 10.23 -8.50
N LEU A 92 -8.97 11.39 -8.68
CA LEU A 92 -7.94 11.90 -7.77
C LEU A 92 -8.46 12.11 -6.34
N HIS A 93 -9.71 12.58 -6.20
CA HIS A 93 -10.35 12.82 -4.91
C HIS A 93 -10.53 11.58 -4.03
N ARG A 94 -10.42 10.37 -4.59
CA ARG A 94 -10.55 9.12 -3.81
C ARG A 94 -9.36 8.91 -2.87
N ALA A 95 -8.18 9.41 -3.25
CA ALA A 95 -6.95 9.21 -2.51
C ALA A 95 -6.27 10.50 -2.00
N TYR A 96 -6.71 11.67 -2.47
CA TYR A 96 -6.17 12.96 -2.04
C TYR A 96 -7.31 13.95 -1.77
N ASP A 97 -7.23 14.71 -0.65
CA ASP A 97 -8.20 15.78 -0.39
C ASP A 97 -7.98 16.97 -1.32
N VAL A 98 -8.65 16.90 -2.46
CA VAL A 98 -8.68 17.96 -3.49
C VAL A 98 -10.02 18.72 -3.53
N SER A 99 -10.75 18.74 -2.43
CA SER A 99 -12.00 19.50 -2.28
C SER A 99 -11.76 20.95 -1.84
N VAL A 100 -10.60 21.24 -1.27
CA VAL A 100 -10.25 22.60 -0.80
C VAL A 100 -9.93 23.50 -2.00
N PRO A 101 -10.55 24.70 -2.10
CA PRO A 101 -10.25 25.63 -3.18
C PRO A 101 -8.76 26.03 -3.21
N GLY A 102 -8.20 26.17 -4.42
CA GLY A 102 -6.79 26.52 -4.62
C GLY A 102 -6.28 26.11 -5.99
N GLN A 103 -5.01 26.42 -6.26
CA GLN A 103 -4.30 25.91 -7.42
C GLN A 103 -3.64 24.58 -7.08
N TYR A 104 -3.83 23.60 -7.93
CA TYR A 104 -3.25 22.27 -7.80
C TYR A 104 -2.25 22.00 -8.91
N ASP A 105 -1.08 21.49 -8.51
CA ASP A 105 -0.05 20.94 -9.37
C ASP A 105 0.03 19.44 -9.07
N VAL A 106 -0.10 18.59 -10.10
CA VAL A 106 -0.06 17.14 -9.96
C VAL A 106 0.99 16.58 -10.91
N ALA A 107 1.96 15.87 -10.36
CA ALA A 107 3.03 15.24 -11.11
C ALA A 107 3.10 13.74 -10.78
N LEU A 108 3.68 12.95 -11.68
CA LEU A 108 4.06 11.56 -11.38
C LEU A 108 5.21 11.58 -10.36
N ASP A 109 5.08 10.79 -9.29
CA ASP A 109 6.09 10.63 -8.22
C ASP A 109 6.33 9.13 -8.01
N THR A 110 6.67 8.45 -9.10
CA THR A 110 6.77 7.00 -9.14
C THR A 110 7.72 6.50 -10.21
N GLU A 111 8.12 5.24 -10.05
CA GLU A 111 8.85 4.46 -11.03
C GLU A 111 7.98 3.27 -11.47
N VAL A 112 8.15 2.83 -12.71
CA VAL A 112 7.70 1.49 -13.11
C VAL A 112 8.48 0.46 -12.26
N GLN A 113 7.76 -0.32 -11.48
CA GLN A 113 8.38 -1.24 -10.52
C GLN A 113 8.87 -2.52 -11.16
N ASP A 114 8.30 -2.91 -12.29
CA ASP A 114 8.74 -4.04 -13.11
C ASP A 114 8.23 -3.92 -14.55
N TYR A 115 9.00 -4.47 -15.48
CA TYR A 115 8.60 -4.63 -16.87
C TYR A 115 9.23 -5.88 -17.50
N VAL A 116 8.61 -6.38 -18.55
CA VAL A 116 9.10 -7.52 -19.34
C VAL A 116 9.02 -7.15 -20.82
N THR A 117 10.16 -7.17 -21.50
CA THR A 117 10.24 -6.97 -22.96
C THR A 117 9.93 -8.26 -23.71
N ALA A 118 9.53 -8.14 -24.97
CA ALA A 118 9.13 -9.26 -25.82
C ALA A 118 10.31 -10.01 -26.46
N GLU A 119 11.58 -9.74 -26.03
CA GLU A 119 12.79 -10.34 -26.61
C GLU A 119 12.78 -11.88 -26.76
N ASP A 120 11.89 -12.58 -26.05
CA ASP A 120 11.68 -14.02 -26.13
C ASP A 120 10.21 -14.31 -26.43
N ASP A 121 9.92 -15.30 -27.29
CA ASP A 121 8.57 -15.88 -27.51
C ASP A 121 8.00 -16.63 -26.28
N ALA A 122 8.69 -16.59 -25.13
CA ALA A 122 8.23 -17.26 -23.92
C ALA A 122 7.00 -16.54 -23.34
N PRO A 123 5.97 -17.27 -22.88
CA PRO A 123 4.80 -16.71 -22.23
C PRO A 123 5.19 -15.87 -21.00
N LEU A 124 4.42 -14.81 -20.72
CA LEU A 124 4.69 -13.87 -19.63
C LEU A 124 4.80 -14.57 -18.26
N ASN A 125 3.90 -15.53 -17.97
CA ASN A 125 3.96 -16.34 -16.75
C ASN A 125 5.31 -17.04 -16.56
N THR A 126 5.88 -17.63 -17.61
CA THR A 126 7.20 -18.29 -17.55
C THR A 126 8.32 -17.30 -17.24
N LYS A 127 8.19 -16.05 -17.70
CA LYS A 127 9.14 -14.97 -17.41
C LYS A 127 9.03 -14.49 -15.97
N LEU A 128 7.83 -14.54 -15.39
CA LEU A 128 7.54 -14.11 -14.01
C LEU A 128 7.87 -15.19 -12.95
N GLU A 129 7.90 -16.47 -13.32
CA GLU A 129 8.15 -17.60 -12.39
C GLU A 129 9.57 -17.70 -11.83
N LYS A 130 10.50 -16.83 -12.25
CA LYS A 130 11.86 -16.82 -11.67
C LYS A 130 11.79 -16.21 -10.27
N SER A 131 11.65 -17.07 -9.26
CA SER A 131 11.80 -16.71 -7.85
C SER A 131 13.13 -15.97 -7.61
N GLU A 132 13.11 -14.89 -6.84
CA GLU A 132 14.25 -14.01 -6.53
C GLU A 132 14.67 -13.03 -7.64
N ARG A 133 13.83 -12.75 -8.60
CA ARG A 133 14.07 -11.70 -9.56
C ARG A 133 14.07 -10.34 -8.87
N VAL A 134 15.18 -9.63 -8.90
CA VAL A 134 15.21 -8.18 -8.63
C VAL A 134 14.56 -7.52 -9.84
N THR A 135 13.42 -6.89 -9.61
CA THR A 135 12.66 -6.27 -10.70
C THR A 135 13.38 -5.05 -11.24
N PRO A 136 13.51 -4.89 -12.58
CA PRO A 136 14.07 -3.68 -13.14
C PRO A 136 13.12 -2.52 -12.89
N LYS A 137 13.63 -1.46 -12.28
CA LYS A 137 12.86 -0.23 -12.07
C LYS A 137 13.20 0.80 -13.13
N GLN A 138 12.21 1.58 -13.52
CA GLN A 138 12.40 2.66 -14.49
C GLN A 138 11.61 3.89 -14.08
N GLU A 139 12.32 5.02 -13.98
CA GLU A 139 11.68 6.32 -13.79
C GLU A 139 10.78 6.63 -15.00
N LEU A 140 9.54 7.02 -14.73
CA LEU A 140 8.64 7.50 -15.76
C LEU A 140 8.99 8.94 -16.10
N ARG A 141 9.41 9.15 -17.34
CA ARG A 141 9.52 10.51 -17.89
C ARG A 141 8.13 11.02 -18.17
N GLY A 142 7.85 12.29 -17.84
CA GLY A 142 6.63 12.88 -18.32
C GLY A 142 5.97 13.90 -17.45
N GLY A 143 4.85 14.36 -17.98
CA GLY A 143 4.25 15.62 -17.67
C GLY A 143 3.43 15.62 -16.42
N ASP A 144 3.56 16.73 -15.74
CA ASP A 144 2.67 17.27 -14.75
C ASP A 144 1.40 17.87 -15.41
N THR A 145 0.40 18.08 -14.60
CA THR A 145 -0.80 18.83 -14.97
C THR A 145 -1.19 19.78 -13.86
N GLN A 146 -1.89 20.84 -14.24
CA GLN A 146 -2.34 21.88 -13.33
C GLN A 146 -3.83 22.12 -13.49
N PHE A 147 -4.52 22.37 -12.37
CA PHE A 147 -5.92 22.78 -12.38
C PHE A 147 -6.23 23.68 -11.18
N ILE A 148 -7.36 24.36 -11.27
CA ILE A 148 -7.88 25.21 -10.19
C ILE A 148 -9.14 24.58 -9.62
N VAL A 149 -9.25 24.53 -8.29
CA VAL A 149 -10.49 24.20 -7.61
C VAL A 149 -11.16 25.49 -7.12
N VAL A 150 -12.38 25.71 -7.57
CA VAL A 150 -13.21 26.85 -7.15
C VAL A 150 -14.26 26.41 -6.13
N PRO A 151 -14.62 27.26 -5.16
CA PRO A 151 -15.60 26.92 -4.14
C PRO A 151 -17.01 26.81 -4.73
N ASP A 152 -17.76 25.79 -4.31
CA ASP A 152 -19.20 25.66 -4.58
C ASP A 152 -19.98 25.23 -3.32
N GLY A 153 -19.30 25.15 -2.16
CA GLY A 153 -19.84 24.64 -0.91
C GLY A 153 -19.92 23.11 -0.82
N GLY A 154 -19.53 22.38 -1.88
CA GLY A 154 -19.45 20.94 -1.89
C GLY A 154 -18.15 20.42 -1.26
N TYR A 155 -18.18 19.14 -0.87
CA TYR A 155 -17.03 18.41 -0.33
C TYR A 155 -17.13 16.95 -0.71
N VAL A 156 -16.04 16.39 -1.21
CA VAL A 156 -15.94 14.96 -1.55
C VAL A 156 -14.83 14.34 -0.68
N PRO A 157 -15.20 13.45 0.27
CA PRO A 157 -14.23 12.84 1.17
C PRO A 157 -13.39 11.78 0.43
N THR A 158 -12.13 11.63 0.86
CA THR A 158 -11.26 10.52 0.44
C THR A 158 -11.79 9.16 0.92
N GLU A 159 -11.31 8.07 0.33
CA GLU A 159 -11.67 6.73 0.79
C GLU A 159 -11.22 6.47 2.24
N GLY A 160 -10.02 6.93 2.61
CA GLY A 160 -9.53 6.82 3.99
C GLY A 160 -10.38 7.60 4.98
N GLU A 161 -10.83 8.82 4.61
CA GLU A 161 -11.73 9.59 5.45
C GLU A 161 -13.10 8.93 5.61
N GLN A 162 -13.65 8.36 4.53
CA GLN A 162 -14.90 7.60 4.57
C GLN A 162 -14.76 6.38 5.49
N ALA A 163 -13.65 5.62 5.39
CA ALA A 163 -13.37 4.48 6.26
C ALA A 163 -13.34 4.90 7.74
N ARG A 164 -12.60 5.96 8.10
CA ARG A 164 -12.54 6.48 9.47
C ARG A 164 -13.88 7.01 10.00
N LYS A 165 -14.71 7.63 9.15
CA LYS A 165 -16.05 8.10 9.52
C LYS A 165 -16.99 6.95 9.81
N SER A 166 -16.97 5.89 9.01
CA SER A 166 -17.80 4.71 9.21
C SER A 166 -17.48 3.99 10.53
N GLU A 167 -16.21 3.95 10.95
CA GLU A 167 -15.80 3.40 12.23
C GLU A 167 -16.31 4.21 13.43
N LYS A 168 -16.27 5.55 13.35
CA LYS A 168 -16.76 6.42 14.42
C LYS A 168 -18.26 6.25 14.67
N SER A 169 -19.03 5.97 13.64
CA SER A 169 -20.46 5.72 13.77
C SER A 169 -20.77 4.40 14.50
N LYS A 170 -19.93 3.37 14.28
CA LYS A 170 -20.06 2.05 14.95
C LYS A 170 -19.60 2.07 16.41
N LYS A 171 -18.64 2.94 16.80
CA LYS A 171 -18.06 3.02 18.15
C LYS A 171 -18.91 3.76 19.19
N LYS A 172 -20.01 4.38 18.81
CA LYS A 172 -20.90 5.05 19.80
C LYS A 172 -21.56 4.10 20.80
N ASP A 173 -21.56 2.80 20.51
CA ASP A 173 -22.22 1.78 21.33
C ASP A 173 -21.28 1.03 22.28
N ASP A 174 -19.95 1.31 22.27
CA ASP A 174 -18.95 0.49 22.98
C ASP A 174 -18.00 1.31 23.91
N ALA A 175 -18.58 2.22 24.70
CA ALA A 175 -17.81 3.03 25.68
C ALA A 175 -17.61 2.30 27.01
N GLY A 176 -16.83 1.23 27.01
CA GLY A 176 -16.33 0.55 28.22
C GLY A 176 -14.87 0.89 28.47
N ALA A 177 -14.49 1.21 29.71
CA ALA A 177 -13.10 1.46 30.10
C ALA A 177 -12.20 0.26 29.76
N ALA A 178 -11.17 0.49 28.94
CA ALA A 178 -10.25 -0.56 28.51
C ALA A 178 -9.21 -0.86 29.60
N GLU A 179 -9.38 -1.95 30.32
CA GLU A 179 -8.28 -2.56 31.08
C GLU A 179 -7.22 -3.12 30.12
N LYS A 180 -5.94 -2.81 30.35
CA LYS A 180 -4.83 -3.45 29.65
C LYS A 180 -4.80 -4.94 30.03
N LYS A 181 -5.22 -5.81 29.12
CA LYS A 181 -5.02 -7.26 29.24
C LYS A 181 -3.64 -7.65 28.68
N ALA A 182 -3.05 -8.72 29.24
CA ALA A 182 -1.81 -9.31 28.75
C ALA A 182 -2.10 -10.09 27.45
N GLY A 183 -2.21 -9.40 26.31
CA GLY A 183 -2.52 -9.97 24.99
C GLY A 183 -3.35 -9.02 24.13
N ALA A 184 -3.51 -9.35 22.86
CA ALA A 184 -4.39 -8.62 21.97
C ALA A 184 -5.86 -8.74 22.40
N LYS A 185 -6.63 -7.66 22.24
CA LYS A 185 -8.10 -7.75 22.33
C LYS A 185 -8.63 -8.59 21.18
N PRO A 186 -9.62 -9.48 21.42
CA PRO A 186 -10.25 -10.21 20.32
C PRO A 186 -10.79 -9.26 19.25
N PRO A 187 -10.59 -9.60 17.97
CA PRO A 187 -11.14 -8.81 16.87
C PRO A 187 -12.63 -9.07 16.68
N THR A 188 -13.28 -8.24 15.86
CA THR A 188 -14.61 -8.44 15.32
C THR A 188 -14.55 -8.67 13.82
N PHE A 189 -15.61 -9.24 13.25
CA PHE A 189 -15.66 -9.60 11.84
C PHE A 189 -16.88 -8.98 11.15
N ASN A 190 -16.67 -8.55 9.91
CA ASN A 190 -17.74 -8.20 8.99
C ASN A 190 -17.78 -9.27 7.88
N GLY A 191 -18.84 -10.10 7.85
CA GLY A 191 -18.95 -11.20 6.90
C GLY A 191 -18.02 -12.38 7.20
N GLY A 192 -17.77 -13.18 6.16
CA GLY A 192 -17.00 -14.41 6.26
C GLY A 192 -17.74 -15.59 6.90
N ASN A 193 -17.28 -16.81 6.64
CA ASN A 193 -17.74 -18.02 7.32
C ASN A 193 -16.92 -18.30 8.57
N ALA A 194 -17.35 -19.26 9.40
CA ALA A 194 -16.69 -19.60 10.67
C ALA A 194 -15.19 -19.94 10.49
N ALA A 195 -14.83 -20.70 9.47
CA ALA A 195 -13.44 -21.06 9.21
C ALA A 195 -12.57 -19.84 8.83
N GLN A 196 -13.12 -18.88 8.10
CA GLN A 196 -12.44 -17.62 7.77
C GLN A 196 -12.25 -16.75 9.01
N GLN A 197 -13.30 -16.65 9.86
CA GLN A 197 -13.22 -15.90 11.13
C GLN A 197 -12.21 -16.53 12.08
N ASP A 198 -12.19 -17.87 12.23
CA ASP A 198 -11.22 -18.58 13.06
C ASP A 198 -9.79 -18.40 12.56
N ALA A 199 -9.55 -18.55 11.25
CA ALA A 199 -8.24 -18.33 10.66
C ALA A 199 -7.74 -16.88 10.86
N THR A 200 -8.63 -15.90 10.74
CA THR A 200 -8.30 -14.48 10.96
C THR A 200 -8.05 -14.18 12.43
N MET A 201 -8.82 -14.79 13.35
CA MET A 201 -8.59 -14.67 14.80
C MET A 201 -7.22 -15.22 15.19
N MET A 202 -6.82 -16.38 14.65
CA MET A 202 -5.48 -16.94 14.88
C MET A 202 -4.41 -16.02 14.31
N ALA A 203 -4.57 -15.54 13.08
CA ALA A 203 -3.62 -14.60 12.47
C ALA A 203 -3.47 -13.30 13.27
N HIS A 204 -4.56 -12.79 13.85
CA HIS A 204 -4.54 -11.63 14.74
C HIS A 204 -3.72 -11.89 16.01
N ALA A 205 -3.93 -13.04 16.66
CA ALA A 205 -3.18 -13.41 17.87
C ALA A 205 -1.68 -13.64 17.55
N ASP A 206 -1.38 -14.32 16.45
CA ASP A 206 0.00 -14.60 16.02
C ASP A 206 0.70 -13.30 15.55
N GLY A 207 0.02 -12.41 14.85
CA GLY A 207 0.54 -11.09 14.48
C GLY A 207 0.90 -10.23 15.71
N TYR A 208 0.08 -10.28 16.76
CA TYR A 208 0.43 -9.66 18.05
C TYR A 208 1.70 -10.26 18.64
N ASN A 209 1.83 -11.59 18.66
CA ASN A 209 3.01 -12.27 19.17
C ASN A 209 4.26 -11.93 18.36
N LEU A 210 4.16 -11.84 17.02
CA LEU A 210 5.23 -11.40 16.15
C LEU A 210 5.69 -9.97 16.50
N ALA A 211 4.76 -9.03 16.68
CA ALA A 211 5.10 -7.66 17.07
C ALA A 211 5.81 -7.60 18.45
N VAL A 212 5.35 -8.39 19.42
CA VAL A 212 6.00 -8.49 20.74
C VAL A 212 7.41 -9.08 20.64
N ALA A 213 7.57 -10.15 19.87
CA ALA A 213 8.87 -10.80 19.63
C ALA A 213 9.84 -9.84 18.90
N ALA A 214 9.35 -9.12 17.89
CA ALA A 214 10.13 -8.13 17.15
C ALA A 214 10.68 -7.04 18.09
N ILE A 215 9.85 -6.48 18.98
CA ILE A 215 10.30 -5.49 19.97
C ILE A 215 11.42 -6.05 20.86
N ALA A 216 11.28 -7.30 21.31
CA ALA A 216 12.25 -7.94 22.19
C ALA A 216 13.58 -8.25 21.48
N ALA A 217 13.54 -8.54 20.17
CA ALA A 217 14.71 -8.88 19.35
C ALA A 217 15.44 -7.65 18.80
N LEU A 218 14.84 -6.44 18.88
CA LEU A 218 15.38 -5.22 18.29
C LEU A 218 16.72 -4.81 18.90
N ALA A 219 17.79 -4.97 18.13
CA ALA A 219 19.14 -4.56 18.43
C ALA A 219 19.90 -4.30 17.13
N ASP A 220 21.08 -3.68 17.19
CA ASP A 220 22.01 -3.60 16.06
C ASP A 220 22.63 -4.99 15.81
N ASN A 221 21.94 -5.82 15.07
CA ASN A 221 22.35 -7.18 14.72
C ASN A 221 22.16 -7.45 13.21
N ALA A 222 22.54 -8.66 12.78
CA ALA A 222 22.45 -9.04 11.37
C ALA A 222 21.02 -8.98 10.82
N GLN A 223 20.03 -9.45 11.58
CA GLN A 223 18.62 -9.44 11.18
C GLN A 223 18.10 -8.00 11.02
N TYR A 224 18.43 -7.09 11.94
CA TYR A 224 18.05 -5.67 11.79
C TYR A 224 18.66 -5.08 10.52
N ARG A 225 19.96 -5.32 10.28
CA ARG A 225 20.66 -4.78 9.11
C ARG A 225 20.17 -5.35 7.80
N GLU A 226 19.73 -6.61 7.80
CA GLU A 226 19.13 -7.27 6.63
C GLU A 226 17.87 -6.52 6.16
N TRP A 227 17.00 -6.16 7.10
CA TRP A 227 15.69 -5.59 6.76
C TRP A 227 15.63 -4.06 6.83
N PHE A 228 16.46 -3.42 7.65
CA PHE A 228 16.44 -1.96 7.85
C PHE A 228 17.75 -1.26 7.51
N GLY A 229 18.77 -2.01 7.07
CA GLY A 229 20.05 -1.47 6.63
C GLY A 229 20.94 -0.96 7.78
N ILE A 230 21.81 -0.01 7.45
CA ILE A 230 22.77 0.53 8.42
C ILE A 230 22.06 1.10 9.64
N HIS A 231 22.44 0.59 10.82
CA HIS A 231 21.87 1.02 12.09
C HIS A 231 22.19 2.50 12.40
N THR A 232 21.18 3.21 12.86
CA THR A 232 21.30 4.44 13.64
C THR A 232 20.33 4.37 14.83
N ALA A 233 20.63 5.08 15.91
CA ALA A 233 19.75 5.11 17.08
C ALA A 233 18.33 5.58 16.71
N GLN A 234 18.22 6.58 15.81
CA GLN A 234 16.94 7.11 15.36
C GLN A 234 16.13 6.08 14.56
N ARG A 235 16.78 5.36 13.62
CA ARG A 235 16.08 4.31 12.83
C ARG A 235 15.63 3.16 13.72
N LEU A 236 16.49 2.70 14.63
CA LEU A 236 16.13 1.64 15.59
C LEU A 236 14.92 2.05 16.44
N GLU A 237 14.90 3.30 16.91
CA GLU A 237 13.79 3.82 17.70
C GLU A 237 12.51 3.95 16.86
N THR A 238 12.61 4.37 15.60
CA THR A 238 11.45 4.38 14.66
C THR A 238 10.85 3.00 14.51
N VAL A 239 11.67 1.97 14.26
CA VAL A 239 11.20 0.58 14.12
C VAL A 239 10.57 0.08 15.43
N ARG A 240 11.21 0.39 16.57
CA ARG A 240 10.68 0.06 17.91
C ARG A 240 9.32 0.71 18.16
N ASP A 241 9.19 1.99 17.85
CA ASP A 241 7.98 2.76 18.00
C ASP A 241 6.83 2.21 17.14
N ASN A 242 7.13 1.82 15.89
CA ASN A 242 6.15 1.21 14.99
C ASN A 242 5.56 -0.08 15.57
N TYR A 243 6.39 -1.04 16.00
CA TYR A 243 5.88 -2.27 16.64
C TYR A 243 5.22 -2.01 17.99
N THR A 244 5.71 -1.03 18.75
CA THR A 244 5.09 -0.64 20.03
C THR A 244 3.69 -0.10 19.82
N LYS A 245 3.48 0.75 18.82
CA LYS A 245 2.15 1.25 18.42
C LYS A 245 1.22 0.12 18.01
N VAL A 246 1.70 -0.85 17.23
CA VAL A 246 0.91 -2.03 16.83
C VAL A 246 0.50 -2.82 18.07
N ARG A 247 1.47 -3.26 18.90
CA ARG A 247 1.21 -4.00 20.14
C ARG A 247 0.21 -3.30 21.04
N ASP A 248 0.47 -2.04 21.37
CA ASP A 248 -0.36 -1.28 22.33
C ASP A 248 -1.76 -1.03 21.80
N LYS A 249 -1.88 -0.80 20.49
CA LYS A 249 -3.19 -0.62 19.86
C LYS A 249 -3.99 -1.92 19.87
N MET A 250 -3.35 -3.06 19.58
CA MET A 250 -4.00 -4.38 19.64
C MET A 250 -4.44 -4.73 21.07
N GLN A 251 -3.73 -4.27 22.11
CA GLN A 251 -4.13 -4.47 23.51
C GLN A 251 -5.32 -3.61 23.93
N THR A 252 -5.45 -2.42 23.37
CA THR A 252 -6.39 -1.40 23.85
C THR A 252 -7.60 -1.19 22.95
N THR A 253 -7.53 -1.62 21.69
CA THR A 253 -8.57 -1.38 20.67
C THR A 253 -9.00 -2.70 20.03
N THR A 254 -10.30 -2.88 19.85
CA THR A 254 -10.84 -3.97 19.02
C THR A 254 -10.67 -3.60 17.55
N PHE A 255 -9.97 -4.43 16.79
CA PHE A 255 -9.90 -4.33 15.34
C PHE A 255 -11.08 -5.04 14.68
N THR A 256 -11.48 -4.57 13.52
CA THR A 256 -12.49 -5.22 12.67
C THR A 256 -11.80 -5.76 11.44
N TYR A 257 -12.06 -7.03 11.12
CA TYR A 257 -11.64 -7.60 9.83
C TYR A 257 -12.86 -7.74 8.93
N ASP A 258 -12.82 -7.06 7.78
CA ASP A 258 -13.84 -7.20 6.74
C ASP A 258 -13.47 -8.38 5.84
N LEU A 259 -14.28 -9.43 5.89
CA LEU A 259 -14.07 -10.68 5.17
C LEU A 259 -14.97 -10.81 3.93
N THR A 260 -15.59 -9.71 3.52
CA THR A 260 -16.52 -9.71 2.38
C THR A 260 -15.82 -9.72 1.02
N GLY A 261 -14.52 -9.45 0.97
CA GLY A 261 -13.76 -9.27 -0.26
C GLY A 261 -14.05 -7.94 -0.96
N SER A 262 -14.72 -7.01 -0.29
CA SER A 262 -15.03 -5.70 -0.85
C SER A 262 -13.76 -4.93 -1.19
N GLY A 263 -13.67 -4.35 -2.39
CA GLY A 263 -12.55 -3.54 -2.86
C GLY A 263 -11.29 -4.34 -3.22
N CYS A 264 -11.30 -5.67 -3.07
CA CYS A 264 -10.14 -6.51 -3.34
C CYS A 264 -9.75 -6.54 -4.84
N GLY A 265 -8.45 -6.48 -5.10
CA GLY A 265 -7.83 -6.74 -6.41
C GLY A 265 -7.17 -8.12 -6.48
N GLY A 266 -6.59 -8.49 -7.64
CA GLY A 266 -6.10 -9.84 -7.92
C GLY A 266 -5.00 -10.33 -6.99
N SER A 267 -3.87 -9.66 -6.89
CA SER A 267 -2.67 -10.12 -6.17
C SER A 267 -2.53 -9.47 -4.79
N VAL A 268 -3.63 -9.38 -4.02
CA VAL A 268 -3.71 -8.71 -2.72
C VAL A 268 -4.06 -9.70 -1.61
N TYR A 269 -3.32 -9.66 -0.49
CA TYR A 269 -3.65 -10.39 0.74
C TYR A 269 -4.67 -9.64 1.59
N ALA A 270 -4.44 -8.36 1.81
CA ALA A 270 -5.31 -7.47 2.57
C ALA A 270 -5.00 -6.02 2.20
N TYR A 271 -5.85 -5.10 2.66
CA TYR A 271 -5.57 -3.66 2.62
C TYR A 271 -6.18 -2.94 3.81
N THR A 272 -5.66 -1.74 4.09
CA THR A 272 -6.19 -0.85 5.12
C THR A 272 -6.00 0.62 4.74
N TYR A 273 -6.42 1.52 5.61
CA TYR A 273 -6.17 2.96 5.51
C TYR A 273 -5.49 3.45 6.79
N LYS A 274 -4.62 4.45 6.68
CA LYS A 274 -3.99 5.09 7.83
C LYS A 274 -5.03 5.62 8.81
N GLY A 275 -4.82 5.36 10.10
CA GLY A 275 -5.70 5.84 11.17
C GLY A 275 -7.03 5.10 11.34
N THR A 276 -7.23 3.97 10.65
CA THR A 276 -8.39 3.09 10.84
C THR A 276 -8.10 1.94 11.80
N THR A 277 -9.13 1.19 12.16
CA THR A 277 -9.03 -0.08 12.90
C THR A 277 -9.71 -1.21 12.13
N THR A 278 -9.98 -1.01 10.86
CA THR A 278 -10.53 -2.02 9.95
C THR A 278 -9.45 -2.45 8.95
N VAL A 279 -9.35 -3.76 8.74
CA VAL A 279 -8.52 -4.39 7.71
C VAL A 279 -9.44 -5.21 6.80
N TRP A 280 -9.33 -5.00 5.50
CA TRP A 280 -10.10 -5.72 4.48
C TRP A 280 -9.27 -6.90 3.97
N MET A 281 -9.78 -8.12 4.18
CA MET A 281 -9.10 -9.35 3.81
C MET A 281 -9.45 -9.74 2.38
N CYS A 282 -8.43 -10.06 1.58
CA CYS A 282 -8.56 -10.40 0.17
C CYS A 282 -8.20 -11.86 -0.14
N ASP A 283 -8.31 -12.26 -1.40
CA ASP A 283 -8.29 -13.67 -1.79
C ASP A 283 -6.97 -14.39 -1.47
N LEU A 284 -5.82 -13.74 -1.65
CA LEU A 284 -4.52 -14.36 -1.34
C LEU A 284 -4.36 -14.72 0.14
N PHE A 285 -4.98 -13.98 1.05
CA PHE A 285 -4.91 -14.26 2.47
C PHE A 285 -5.39 -15.67 2.81
N TRP A 286 -6.44 -16.16 2.14
CA TRP A 286 -7.03 -17.45 2.47
C TRP A 286 -6.11 -18.62 2.15
N SER A 287 -5.29 -18.52 1.11
CA SER A 287 -4.32 -19.54 0.70
C SER A 287 -2.95 -19.39 1.39
N ALA A 288 -2.68 -18.29 2.08
CA ALA A 288 -1.41 -18.05 2.76
C ALA A 288 -1.17 -19.05 3.91
N PRO A 289 0.10 -19.38 4.23
CA PRO A 289 0.42 -20.16 5.43
C PRO A 289 0.02 -19.39 6.70
N ALA A 290 -0.12 -20.06 7.82
CA ALA A 290 -0.49 -19.42 9.08
C ALA A 290 0.61 -18.45 9.57
N VAL A 291 1.88 -18.89 9.51
CA VAL A 291 3.08 -18.16 9.95
C VAL A 291 4.21 -18.36 8.93
N GLY A 292 5.27 -17.56 9.03
CA GLY A 292 6.41 -17.54 8.11
C GLY A 292 6.23 -16.49 7.01
N THR A 293 7.02 -16.58 5.97
CA THR A 293 7.05 -15.59 4.88
C THR A 293 5.70 -15.48 4.16
N ASP A 294 5.24 -14.26 3.93
CA ASP A 294 3.97 -13.95 3.26
C ASP A 294 2.77 -14.68 3.89
N SER A 295 2.79 -14.77 5.21
CA SER A 295 1.81 -15.52 6.00
C SER A 295 0.59 -14.68 6.40
N LYS A 296 -0.43 -15.36 6.94
CA LYS A 296 -1.59 -14.70 7.55
C LYS A 296 -1.19 -13.80 8.73
N ALA A 297 -0.28 -14.28 9.59
CA ALA A 297 0.21 -13.49 10.74
C ALA A 297 1.06 -12.31 10.28
N GLY A 298 1.94 -12.51 9.29
CA GLY A 298 2.75 -11.47 8.66
C GLY A 298 1.88 -10.39 8.02
N THR A 299 0.84 -10.79 7.27
CA THR A 299 -0.15 -9.86 6.69
C THR A 299 -0.78 -8.97 7.76
N VAL A 300 -1.15 -9.53 8.93
CA VAL A 300 -1.70 -8.72 10.04
C VAL A 300 -0.67 -7.70 10.53
N VAL A 301 0.60 -8.07 10.70
CA VAL A 301 1.66 -7.12 11.08
C VAL A 301 1.79 -6.02 10.04
N HIS A 302 1.87 -6.37 8.76
CA HIS A 302 1.97 -5.43 7.64
C HIS A 302 0.85 -4.39 7.68
N GLU A 303 -0.41 -4.83 7.65
CA GLU A 303 -1.58 -3.94 7.62
C GLU A 303 -1.69 -3.07 8.87
N LEU A 304 -1.38 -3.64 10.05
CA LEU A 304 -1.44 -2.86 11.28
C LEU A 304 -0.32 -1.84 11.41
N THR A 305 0.85 -2.05 10.77
CA THR A 305 1.85 -0.98 10.70
C THR A 305 1.37 0.21 9.88
N HIS A 306 0.61 0.00 8.80
CA HIS A 306 -0.07 1.08 8.08
C HIS A 306 -1.11 1.77 8.95
N ALA A 307 -2.03 0.99 9.51
CA ALA A 307 -3.20 1.51 10.22
C ALA A 307 -2.82 2.38 11.42
N VAL A 308 -1.78 1.99 12.18
CA VAL A 308 -1.47 2.62 13.47
C VAL A 308 -0.09 3.28 13.57
N ALA A 309 0.87 2.85 12.78
CA ALA A 309 2.21 3.43 12.75
C ALA A 309 2.47 4.30 11.51
N TYR A 310 1.53 4.29 10.54
CA TYR A 310 1.57 5.12 9.34
C TYR A 310 2.73 4.78 8.40
N THR A 311 3.14 3.51 8.36
CA THR A 311 4.08 3.03 7.34
C THR A 311 3.48 3.15 5.95
N ASP A 312 4.35 3.04 4.95
CA ASP A 312 4.01 3.13 3.54
C ASP A 312 4.26 1.78 2.83
N ASP A 313 3.69 1.62 1.66
CA ASP A 313 4.07 0.60 0.69
C ASP A 313 5.07 1.21 -0.30
N ILE A 314 6.36 0.97 -0.08
CA ILE A 314 7.43 1.51 -0.93
C ILE A 314 7.92 0.44 -1.90
N THR A 315 7.96 -0.80 -1.45
CA THR A 315 8.31 -1.96 -2.27
C THR A 315 7.79 -3.24 -1.61
N TYR A 316 7.63 -4.30 -2.41
CA TYR A 316 7.16 -5.61 -1.97
C TYR A 316 8.19 -6.70 -2.22
N GLY A 317 8.09 -7.76 -1.42
CA GLY A 317 8.88 -8.98 -1.56
C GLY A 317 10.29 -8.87 -0.95
N GLN A 318 10.80 -9.99 -0.48
CA GLN A 318 12.04 -10.06 0.30
C GLN A 318 13.25 -9.49 -0.44
N ALA A 319 13.43 -9.82 -1.73
CA ALA A 319 14.58 -9.36 -2.51
C ALA A 319 14.61 -7.83 -2.62
N ASN A 320 13.47 -7.22 -2.96
CA ASN A 320 13.35 -5.76 -3.09
C ASN A 320 13.47 -5.05 -1.74
N CYS A 321 12.92 -5.63 -0.67
CA CYS A 321 13.03 -5.09 0.70
C CYS A 321 14.49 -5.08 1.20
N ARG A 322 15.28 -6.14 0.90
CA ARG A 322 16.74 -6.15 1.18
C ARG A 322 17.48 -5.09 0.37
N GLN A 323 17.14 -4.91 -0.90
CA GLN A 323 17.73 -3.84 -1.72
C GLN A 323 17.36 -2.45 -1.19
N LEU A 324 16.12 -2.26 -0.77
CA LEU A 324 15.68 -1.01 -0.14
C LEU A 324 16.48 -0.74 1.13
N ALA A 325 16.68 -1.74 1.98
CA ALA A 325 17.47 -1.64 3.21
C ALA A 325 18.94 -1.21 2.96
N ILE A 326 19.52 -1.70 1.86
CA ILE A 326 20.89 -1.34 1.46
C ILE A 326 20.94 0.08 0.89
N ASN A 327 20.03 0.40 -0.04
CA ASN A 327 20.11 1.62 -0.84
C ASN A 327 19.47 2.83 -0.16
N ASN A 328 18.40 2.62 0.60
CA ASN A 328 17.68 3.67 1.29
C ASN A 328 17.10 3.20 2.64
N PRO A 329 17.95 3.10 3.70
CA PRO A 329 17.52 2.67 5.02
C PRO A 329 16.39 3.51 5.65
N ASP A 330 16.30 4.81 5.29
CA ASP A 330 15.24 5.70 5.79
C ASP A 330 13.87 5.32 5.20
N ASN A 331 13.84 4.86 3.97
CA ASN A 331 12.64 4.28 3.38
C ASN A 331 12.36 2.86 3.90
N ALA A 332 13.40 2.05 4.15
CA ALA A 332 13.21 0.70 4.69
C ALA A 332 12.50 0.68 6.05
N VAL A 333 12.81 1.63 6.95
CA VAL A 333 12.14 1.74 8.25
C VAL A 333 10.69 2.26 8.15
N ARG A 334 10.29 2.74 6.98
CA ARG A 334 8.92 3.17 6.69
C ARG A 334 8.13 2.14 5.88
N ASN A 335 8.77 1.14 5.28
CA ASN A 335 8.15 0.16 4.42
C ASN A 335 7.53 -1.00 5.22
N ALA A 336 6.24 -1.27 5.01
CA ALA A 336 5.50 -2.27 5.79
C ALA A 336 6.02 -3.69 5.59
N ASP A 337 6.39 -4.09 4.37
CA ASP A 337 6.98 -5.40 4.09
C ASP A 337 8.30 -5.62 4.87
N ASN A 338 9.14 -4.59 5.02
CA ASN A 338 10.35 -4.71 5.83
C ASN A 338 10.02 -5.01 7.30
N HIS A 339 8.95 -4.44 7.85
CA HIS A 339 8.46 -4.75 9.19
C HIS A 339 7.92 -6.17 9.28
N GLU A 340 7.14 -6.61 8.30
CA GLU A 340 6.61 -7.97 8.25
C GLU A 340 7.76 -9.00 8.27
N TYR A 341 8.72 -8.88 7.35
CA TYR A 341 9.83 -9.84 7.23
C TYR A 341 10.75 -9.82 8.44
N TYR A 342 11.01 -8.66 9.03
CA TYR A 342 11.78 -8.58 10.29
C TYR A 342 11.08 -9.31 11.43
N ALA A 343 9.76 -9.23 11.52
CA ALA A 343 8.99 -9.91 12.57
C ALA A 343 8.89 -11.43 12.37
N GLY A 344 9.35 -11.98 11.24
CA GLY A 344 9.30 -13.40 10.91
C GLY A 344 8.04 -13.79 10.12
N GLY A 345 7.45 -12.81 9.46
CA GLY A 345 6.32 -12.97 8.57
C GLY A 345 6.74 -13.32 7.14
#